data_fa1ddae46e163b0fec77d872328fff31
#
_entry.id   fa1ddae46e163b0fec77d872328fff31
#
_cell.length_a   1.000
_cell.length_b   1.000
_cell.length_c   1.000
_cell.angle_alpha   90.00
_cell.angle_beta   90.00
_cell.angle_gamma   90.00
#
_symmetry.space_group_name_H-M   'P 1'
#
loop_
_entity.id
_entity.type
_entity.pdbx_description
1 polymer ?
#
loop_
_entity_poly.entity_id
_entity_poly.type
_entity_poly.pdbx_seq_one_letter_code
_entity_poly.pdbx_strand_id
1 'polypeptide(L)'
;SNWGPSFDEAGPAGWGRQSQINGSGASPHGTTQAGFLKHPYVSNLNARFLARDLLPLLGLSMDSMWEWKPYDSVGDLFQPGSIINTNINFRGQSDDGKVSYNVNYGNLDDEGFTPGNTLRRNNISFGGRAVLSNKITVNGTLNYSFTDFKTPPIAAAYSSGSSDSSLYGNVFYTPRSVGIGQLPYAHPITGASIYYRSSNGIQHPLWTVANTQDAQATHR
;
A
#
# COMPACT_ATOMS: atom_id res chain seq x y z
N SER A 1 0.79 -4.93 14.57
CA SER A 1 1.70 -4.26 15.51
C SER A 1 3.13 -4.50 15.09
N ASN A 2 3.92 -3.45 15.05
CA ASN A 2 5.32 -3.53 14.73
C ASN A 2 6.06 -4.27 15.83
N TRP A 3 7.16 -4.91 15.48
CA TRP A 3 7.99 -5.60 16.45
C TRP A 3 8.85 -4.61 17.26
N GLY A 4 9.33 -5.05 18.38
CA GLY A 4 10.23 -4.31 19.25
C GLY A 4 9.89 -4.48 20.72
N PRO A 5 10.84 -4.27 21.61
CA PRO A 5 10.60 -4.31 23.05
C PRO A 5 9.72 -3.14 23.51
N SER A 6 9.24 -3.24 24.73
CA SER A 6 8.46 -2.17 25.36
C SER A 6 9.26 -0.87 25.47
N PHE A 7 8.60 0.24 25.28
CA PHE A 7 9.19 1.57 25.49
C PHE A 7 9.25 1.97 26.97
N ASP A 8 8.44 1.33 27.79
CA ASP A 8 8.24 1.70 29.19
C ASP A 8 9.00 0.81 30.17
N GLU A 9 9.45 -0.36 29.71
CA GLU A 9 10.13 -1.34 30.55
C GLU A 9 11.64 -1.23 30.45
N ALA A 10 12.30 -1.36 31.60
CA ALA A 10 13.75 -1.45 31.70
C ALA A 10 14.21 -2.92 31.68
N GLY A 11 15.39 -3.19 31.12
CA GLY A 11 16.01 -4.50 31.14
C GLY A 11 15.86 -5.30 29.83
N PRO A 12 16.09 -6.64 29.83
CA PRO A 12 16.14 -7.45 28.62
C PRO A 12 14.85 -7.52 27.84
N ALA A 13 13.71 -7.31 28.50
CA ALA A 13 12.39 -7.34 27.89
C ALA A 13 11.95 -5.98 27.31
N GLY A 14 12.70 -4.90 27.59
CA GLY A 14 12.39 -3.56 27.15
C GLY A 14 13.61 -2.86 26.55
N TRP A 15 13.37 -1.78 25.82
CA TRP A 15 14.45 -0.92 25.32
C TRP A 15 14.94 0.08 26.36
N GLY A 16 14.41 -0.04 27.57
CA GLY A 16 14.73 0.77 28.68
C GLY A 16 13.99 2.10 28.71
N ARG A 17 13.91 2.64 29.91
CA ARG A 17 13.44 4.00 30.08
C ARG A 17 14.38 4.96 29.34
N GLN A 18 13.86 6.08 28.99
CA GLN A 18 14.59 7.17 28.34
C GLN A 18 15.98 7.48 28.93
N SER A 19 16.15 7.28 30.24
CA SER A 19 17.44 7.38 30.93
C SER A 19 18.47 6.33 30.54
N GLN A 20 18.05 5.16 30.08
CA GLN A 20 18.96 4.11 29.60
C GLN A 20 19.38 4.34 28.15
N ILE A 21 18.55 5.02 27.39
CA ILE A 21 18.87 5.42 26.02
C ILE A 21 19.90 6.56 26.03
N ASN A 22 19.88 7.41 27.04
CA ASN A 22 20.78 8.54 27.24
C ASN A 22 22.07 8.19 27.96
N GLY A 23 22.13 7.02 28.59
CA GLY A 23 23.26 6.60 29.40
C GLY A 23 24.26 5.80 28.60
N SER A 24 25.44 6.37 28.49
CA SER A 24 26.73 5.70 28.32
C SER A 24 26.74 4.31 27.66
N GLY A 25 27.02 4.28 26.40
CA GLY A 25 27.73 3.16 25.79
C GLY A 25 26.92 1.90 25.39
N ALA A 26 25.68 1.78 25.77
CA ALA A 26 24.89 0.59 25.49
C ALA A 26 23.84 0.77 24.38
N SER A 27 23.54 1.98 23.97
CA SER A 27 22.65 2.20 22.83
C SER A 27 23.46 2.26 21.53
N PRO A 28 23.23 1.37 20.58
CA PRO A 28 23.90 1.42 19.28
C PRO A 28 23.61 2.71 18.50
N HIS A 29 22.73 3.55 19.00
CA HIS A 29 22.25 4.74 18.30
C HIS A 29 22.65 6.07 18.94
N GLY A 30 23.38 6.08 20.05
CA GLY A 30 23.93 7.27 20.71
C GLY A 30 22.93 8.42 20.78
N THR A 31 22.27 8.59 21.92
CA THR A 31 21.39 9.74 22.12
C THR A 31 22.18 10.92 22.68
N THR A 32 21.96 12.08 22.13
CA THR A 32 22.53 13.34 22.63
C THR A 32 21.51 14.16 23.41
N GLN A 33 20.25 13.78 23.39
CA GLN A 33 19.14 14.49 24.04
C GLN A 33 18.13 13.50 24.59
N ALA A 34 17.61 13.76 25.78
CA ALA A 34 16.56 12.95 26.41
C ALA A 34 15.30 12.90 25.53
N GLY A 35 14.79 11.70 25.27
CA GLY A 35 13.61 11.49 24.44
C GLY A 35 13.83 11.53 22.95
N PHE A 36 15.05 11.64 22.52
CA PHE A 36 15.37 11.69 21.10
C PHE A 36 16.52 10.75 20.76
N LEU A 37 16.48 10.21 19.57
CA LEU A 37 17.56 9.47 18.91
C LEU A 37 18.05 10.26 17.70
N LYS A 38 19.20 9.87 17.17
CA LYS A 38 19.59 10.34 15.84
C LYS A 38 18.53 9.95 14.81
N HIS A 39 18.24 10.88 13.90
CA HIS A 39 17.27 10.63 12.84
C HIS A 39 17.63 9.34 12.05
N PRO A 40 16.64 8.48 11.67
CA PRO A 40 16.91 7.21 11.01
C PRO A 40 17.84 7.30 9.79
N TYR A 41 17.74 8.37 9.00
CA TYR A 41 18.64 8.59 7.86
C TYR A 41 20.04 9.04 8.25
N VAL A 42 20.24 9.52 9.47
CA VAL A 42 21.56 9.92 9.99
C VAL A 42 22.24 8.77 10.72
N SER A 43 21.47 7.93 11.43
CA SER A 43 22.00 6.83 12.24
C SER A 43 22.54 5.66 11.43
N ASN A 44 22.03 5.43 10.23
CA ASN A 44 22.48 4.32 9.39
C ASN A 44 23.77 4.69 8.64
N LEU A 45 24.83 3.93 8.89
CA LEU A 45 26.16 4.16 8.28
C LEU A 45 26.12 4.05 6.74
N ASN A 46 25.30 3.15 6.21
CA ASN A 46 25.17 2.98 4.76
C ASN A 46 24.30 4.07 4.14
N ALA A 47 23.31 4.58 4.87
CA ALA A 47 22.57 5.76 4.47
C ALA A 47 23.45 7.02 4.45
N ARG A 48 24.56 7.04 5.22
CA ARG A 48 25.48 8.19 5.23
C ARG A 48 26.11 8.49 3.88
N PHE A 49 26.36 7.51 3.04
CA PHE A 49 26.94 7.77 1.71
C PHE A 49 25.90 8.36 0.75
N LEU A 50 24.66 7.90 0.84
CA LEU A 50 23.55 8.49 0.11
C LEU A 50 23.06 9.80 0.75
N ALA A 51 23.31 9.96 2.04
CA ALA A 51 22.71 11.00 2.85
C ALA A 51 23.49 12.32 2.87
N ARG A 52 24.80 12.35 2.58
CA ARG A 52 25.57 13.61 2.64
C ARG A 52 25.02 14.67 1.69
N ASP A 53 24.68 14.25 0.49
CA ASP A 53 24.13 15.16 -0.51
C ASP A 53 22.59 15.25 -0.41
N LEU A 54 21.95 14.24 0.18
CA LEU A 54 20.50 14.12 0.30
C LEU A 54 19.95 14.84 1.54
N LEU A 55 20.66 14.80 2.69
CA LEU A 55 20.16 15.40 3.94
C LEU A 55 19.75 16.87 3.78
N PRO A 56 20.57 17.75 3.17
CA PRO A 56 20.15 19.14 2.97
C PRO A 56 18.92 19.29 2.09
N LEU A 57 18.76 18.42 1.09
CA LEU A 57 17.57 18.42 0.21
C LEU A 57 16.29 18.03 0.96
N LEU A 58 16.41 17.26 2.03
CA LEU A 58 15.31 16.86 2.91
C LEU A 58 15.11 17.83 4.08
N GLY A 59 15.89 18.90 4.18
CA GLY A 59 15.88 19.81 5.33
C GLY A 59 16.49 19.19 6.58
N LEU A 60 17.32 18.15 6.44
CA LEU A 60 17.98 17.43 7.53
C LEU A 60 19.46 17.78 7.60
N SER A 61 20.06 17.57 8.77
CA SER A 61 21.49 17.68 9.02
C SER A 61 22.00 16.45 9.76
N MET A 62 23.32 16.36 9.92
CA MET A 62 23.94 15.28 10.72
C MET A 62 23.55 15.32 12.20
N ASP A 63 23.02 16.43 12.66
CA ASP A 63 22.54 16.61 14.03
C ASP A 63 21.03 16.46 14.18
N SER A 64 20.33 16.18 13.09
CA SER A 64 18.89 15.96 13.12
C SER A 64 18.52 14.80 14.03
N MET A 65 17.51 15.05 14.88
CA MET A 65 17.05 14.14 15.89
C MET A 65 15.67 13.59 15.52
N TRP A 66 15.35 12.42 16.08
CA TRP A 66 14.10 11.71 15.93
C TRP A 66 13.49 11.43 17.28
N GLU A 67 12.23 11.76 17.46
CA GLU A 67 11.55 11.56 18.75
C GLU A 67 11.41 10.07 19.06
N TRP A 68 11.79 9.68 20.26
CA TRP A 68 11.67 8.32 20.78
C TRP A 68 10.27 8.08 21.32
N LYS A 69 9.41 7.53 20.47
CA LYS A 69 8.05 7.15 20.82
C LYS A 69 7.56 6.01 19.94
N PRO A 70 6.47 5.34 20.30
CA PRO A 70 5.84 4.38 19.40
C PRO A 70 5.17 5.11 18.23
N TYR A 71 5.45 4.63 17.02
CA TYR A 71 4.79 5.04 15.78
C TYR A 71 3.91 3.90 15.26
N ASP A 72 2.84 4.24 14.57
CA ASP A 72 1.95 3.27 13.93
C ASP A 72 2.22 3.16 12.43
N SER A 73 3.37 2.58 12.08
CA SER A 73 3.74 2.37 10.68
C SER A 73 2.79 1.43 9.92
N VAL A 74 2.03 0.61 10.63
CA VAL A 74 0.99 -0.24 10.01
C VAL A 74 -0.21 0.62 9.64
N GLY A 75 -0.68 1.48 10.56
CA GLY A 75 -1.75 2.42 10.28
C GLY A 75 -1.39 3.46 9.22
N ASP A 76 -0.12 3.87 9.17
CA ASP A 76 0.38 4.79 8.13
C ASP A 76 0.34 4.19 6.71
N LEU A 77 0.41 2.85 6.59
CA LEU A 77 0.38 2.18 5.30
C LEU A 77 -1.04 1.89 4.84
N PHE A 78 -1.89 1.38 5.73
CA PHE A 78 -3.21 0.89 5.36
C PHE A 78 -4.26 2.01 5.37
N GLN A 79 -5.24 1.87 4.51
CA GLN A 79 -6.38 2.79 4.40
C GLN A 79 -7.71 2.03 4.58
N PRO A 80 -8.80 2.70 4.94
CA PRO A 80 -10.11 2.09 4.86
C PRO A 80 -10.44 1.71 3.42
N GLY A 81 -10.81 0.45 3.19
CA GLY A 81 -11.30 0.01 1.89
C GLY A 81 -12.75 0.45 1.67
N SER A 82 -13.15 0.60 0.41
CA SER A 82 -14.52 0.91 0.03
C SER A 82 -14.99 0.05 -1.14
N ILE A 83 -16.25 -0.38 -1.11
CA ILE A 83 -16.86 -1.13 -2.19
C ILE A 83 -18.17 -0.45 -2.57
N ILE A 84 -18.25 -0.03 -3.83
CA ILE A 84 -19.47 0.53 -4.41
C ILE A 84 -19.93 -0.40 -5.52
N ASN A 85 -21.14 -0.91 -5.39
CA ASN A 85 -21.76 -1.78 -6.38
C ASN A 85 -23.09 -1.17 -6.85
N THR A 86 -23.15 -0.83 -8.13
CA THR A 86 -24.32 -0.24 -8.75
C THR A 86 -24.87 -1.21 -9.81
N ASN A 87 -26.15 -1.54 -9.70
CA ASN A 87 -26.82 -2.40 -10.66
C ASN A 87 -28.11 -1.73 -11.16
N ILE A 88 -28.25 -1.69 -12.47
CA ILE A 88 -29.42 -1.13 -13.14
C ILE A 88 -29.98 -2.20 -14.06
N ASN A 89 -31.27 -2.43 -13.95
CA ASN A 89 -31.99 -3.39 -14.80
C ASN A 89 -33.16 -2.70 -15.50
N PHE A 90 -33.21 -2.85 -16.80
CA PHE A 90 -34.31 -2.44 -17.63
C PHE A 90 -34.91 -3.67 -18.30
N ARG A 91 -36.23 -3.82 -18.22
CA ARG A 91 -36.98 -4.87 -18.92
C ARG A 91 -38.24 -4.31 -19.52
N GLY A 92 -38.60 -4.82 -20.65
CA GLY A 92 -39.81 -4.43 -21.33
C GLY A 92 -40.35 -5.56 -22.18
N GLN A 93 -41.62 -5.39 -22.55
CA GLN A 93 -42.35 -6.33 -23.38
C GLN A 93 -43.33 -5.54 -24.27
N SER A 94 -43.52 -5.99 -25.50
CA SER A 94 -44.59 -5.45 -26.36
C SER A 94 -45.98 -5.82 -25.85
N ASP A 95 -46.99 -5.02 -26.18
CA ASP A 95 -48.35 -5.20 -25.71
C ASP A 95 -48.94 -6.58 -26.13
N ASP A 96 -48.52 -7.11 -27.27
CA ASP A 96 -48.90 -8.42 -27.77
C ASP A 96 -48.05 -9.59 -27.20
N GLY A 97 -47.11 -9.29 -26.33
CA GLY A 97 -46.24 -10.27 -25.69
C GLY A 97 -45.22 -10.95 -26.61
N LYS A 98 -45.15 -10.57 -27.89
CA LYS A 98 -44.31 -11.23 -28.86
C LYS A 98 -42.84 -10.84 -28.77
N VAL A 99 -42.55 -9.63 -28.27
CA VAL A 99 -41.19 -9.16 -28.09
C VAL A 99 -40.95 -8.84 -26.61
N SER A 100 -39.89 -9.36 -26.07
CA SER A 100 -39.43 -9.00 -24.70
C SER A 100 -37.93 -8.78 -24.70
N TYR A 101 -37.48 -7.85 -23.87
CA TYR A 101 -36.08 -7.54 -23.69
C TYR A 101 -35.74 -7.31 -22.24
N ASN A 102 -34.49 -7.53 -21.95
CA ASN A 102 -33.89 -7.29 -20.66
C ASN A 102 -32.48 -6.72 -20.87
N VAL A 103 -32.19 -5.61 -20.24
CA VAL A 103 -30.87 -4.97 -20.26
C VAL A 103 -30.42 -4.80 -18.83
N ASN A 104 -29.25 -5.34 -18.51
CA ASN A 104 -28.63 -5.15 -17.22
C ASN A 104 -27.30 -4.41 -17.39
N TYR A 105 -27.07 -3.46 -16.51
CA TYR A 105 -25.79 -2.82 -16.32
C TYR A 105 -25.36 -2.96 -14.86
N GLY A 106 -24.15 -3.45 -14.64
CA GLY A 106 -23.54 -3.57 -13.33
C GLY A 106 -22.19 -2.87 -13.33
N ASN A 107 -21.96 -2.06 -12.32
CA ASN A 107 -20.66 -1.44 -12.05
C ASN A 107 -20.23 -1.80 -10.63
N LEU A 108 -19.00 -2.30 -10.52
CA LEU A 108 -18.32 -2.54 -9.27
C LEU A 108 -17.06 -1.66 -9.23
N ASP A 109 -16.95 -0.84 -8.20
CA ASP A 109 -15.74 -0.08 -7.86
C ASP A 109 -15.31 -0.50 -6.46
N ASP A 110 -14.19 -1.19 -6.36
CA ASP A 110 -13.63 -1.73 -5.13
C ASP A 110 -12.24 -1.13 -4.92
N GLU A 111 -12.09 -0.42 -3.83
CA GLU A 111 -10.82 0.10 -3.35
C GLU A 111 -10.41 -0.66 -2.09
N GLY A 112 -9.31 -1.40 -2.20
CA GLY A 112 -8.81 -2.24 -1.11
C GLY A 112 -8.19 -1.45 0.03
N PHE A 113 -7.99 -2.12 1.15
CA PHE A 113 -7.34 -1.54 2.34
C PHE A 113 -5.84 -1.25 2.14
N THR A 114 -5.21 -1.83 1.13
CA THR A 114 -3.85 -1.48 0.72
C THR A 114 -3.92 -0.40 -0.35
N PRO A 115 -3.27 0.76 -0.17
CA PRO A 115 -3.27 1.82 -1.18
C PRO A 115 -2.81 1.30 -2.54
N GLY A 116 -3.48 1.74 -3.60
CA GLY A 116 -3.20 1.28 -4.97
C GLY A 116 -3.82 -0.06 -5.36
N ASN A 117 -4.51 -0.74 -4.45
CA ASN A 117 -5.29 -1.94 -4.78
C ASN A 117 -6.71 -1.53 -5.19
N THR A 118 -7.01 -1.63 -6.48
CA THR A 118 -8.32 -1.25 -7.02
C THR A 118 -8.83 -2.30 -8.00
N LEU A 119 -10.14 -2.55 -7.96
CA LEU A 119 -10.83 -3.39 -8.93
C LEU A 119 -12.04 -2.62 -9.46
N ARG A 120 -12.05 -2.37 -10.75
CA ARG A 120 -13.20 -1.81 -11.45
C ARG A 120 -13.75 -2.82 -12.44
N ARG A 121 -15.03 -3.10 -12.35
CA ARG A 121 -15.71 -4.01 -13.25
C ARG A 121 -16.98 -3.39 -13.78
N ASN A 122 -17.14 -3.42 -15.10
CA ASN A 122 -18.37 -3.05 -15.76
C ASN A 122 -18.91 -4.26 -16.50
N ASN A 123 -20.15 -4.59 -16.27
CA ASN A 123 -20.86 -5.68 -16.93
C ASN A 123 -22.08 -5.10 -17.64
N ILE A 124 -22.25 -5.46 -18.89
CA ILE A 124 -23.46 -5.16 -19.65
C ILE A 124 -24.00 -6.48 -20.16
N SER A 125 -25.27 -6.73 -19.92
CA SER A 125 -25.96 -7.87 -20.52
C SER A 125 -27.24 -7.43 -21.17
N PHE A 126 -27.49 -7.96 -22.36
CA PHE A 126 -28.69 -7.77 -23.13
C PHE A 126 -29.28 -9.12 -23.45
N GLY A 127 -30.55 -9.31 -23.12
CA GLY A 127 -31.34 -10.47 -23.48
C GLY A 127 -32.58 -10.05 -24.27
N GLY A 128 -32.87 -10.78 -25.31
CA GLY A 128 -34.07 -10.53 -26.14
C GLY A 128 -34.75 -11.82 -26.55
N ARG A 129 -36.06 -11.75 -26.65
CA ARG A 129 -36.90 -12.81 -27.22
C ARG A 129 -37.88 -12.18 -28.19
N ALA A 130 -38.01 -12.79 -29.37
CA ALA A 130 -38.98 -12.38 -30.36
C ALA A 130 -39.72 -13.62 -30.93
N VAL A 131 -41.04 -13.61 -30.87
CA VAL A 131 -41.92 -14.61 -31.50
C VAL A 131 -42.27 -14.11 -32.89
N LEU A 132 -41.59 -14.63 -33.91
CA LEU A 132 -41.78 -14.21 -35.29
C LEU A 132 -43.01 -14.82 -35.91
N SER A 133 -43.36 -16.05 -35.51
CA SER A 133 -44.58 -16.73 -35.94
C SER A 133 -44.98 -17.78 -34.90
N ASN A 134 -46.09 -18.48 -35.16
CA ASN A 134 -46.53 -19.60 -34.31
C ASN A 134 -45.56 -20.80 -34.29
N LYS A 135 -44.55 -20.78 -35.15
CA LYS A 135 -43.52 -21.84 -35.23
C LYS A 135 -42.10 -21.37 -35.00
N ILE A 136 -41.88 -20.05 -34.96
CA ILE A 136 -40.52 -19.50 -34.89
C ILE A 136 -40.42 -18.52 -33.73
N THR A 137 -39.56 -18.85 -32.79
CA THR A 137 -39.14 -17.95 -31.69
C THR A 137 -37.64 -17.80 -31.72
N VAL A 138 -37.17 -16.57 -31.69
CA VAL A 138 -35.74 -16.22 -31.62
C VAL A 138 -35.42 -15.70 -30.22
N ASN A 139 -34.37 -16.25 -29.62
CA ASN A 139 -33.82 -15.75 -28.37
C ASN A 139 -32.37 -15.39 -28.60
N GLY A 140 -31.93 -14.25 -28.07
CA GLY A 140 -30.56 -13.80 -28.14
C GLY A 140 -30.12 -13.29 -26.79
N THR A 141 -28.84 -13.54 -26.45
CA THR A 141 -28.20 -12.98 -25.26
C THR A 141 -26.80 -12.49 -25.64
N LEU A 142 -26.50 -11.27 -25.23
CA LEU A 142 -25.18 -10.68 -25.36
C LEU A 142 -24.71 -10.29 -23.97
N ASN A 143 -23.49 -10.72 -23.60
CA ASN A 143 -22.87 -10.32 -22.36
C ASN A 143 -21.50 -9.71 -22.70
N TYR A 144 -21.20 -8.60 -22.08
CA TYR A 144 -19.90 -7.96 -22.16
C TYR A 144 -19.42 -7.59 -20.77
N SER A 145 -18.18 -7.92 -20.45
CA SER A 145 -17.55 -7.59 -19.19
C SER A 145 -16.19 -6.95 -19.43
N PHE A 146 -15.98 -5.82 -18.81
CA PHE A 146 -14.69 -5.16 -18.73
C PHE A 146 -14.23 -5.11 -17.28
N THR A 147 -13.03 -5.58 -17.01
CA THR A 147 -12.41 -5.56 -15.68
C THR A 147 -11.05 -4.88 -15.77
N ASP A 148 -10.85 -3.87 -14.95
CA ASP A 148 -9.57 -3.22 -14.70
C ASP A 148 -9.16 -3.51 -13.25
N PHE A 149 -7.99 -4.09 -13.08
CA PHE A 149 -7.47 -4.49 -11.79
C PHE A 149 -6.07 -3.92 -11.62
N LYS A 150 -5.83 -3.27 -10.48
CA LYS A 150 -4.51 -2.80 -10.06
C LYS A 150 -4.19 -3.33 -8.69
N THR A 151 -2.96 -3.75 -8.48
CA THR A 151 -2.48 -4.20 -7.18
C THR A 151 -1.05 -3.71 -6.97
N PRO A 152 -0.68 -3.32 -5.75
CA PRO A 152 0.72 -3.13 -5.42
C PRO A 152 1.43 -4.48 -5.48
N PRO A 153 2.73 -4.54 -5.81
CA PRO A 153 3.49 -5.77 -5.84
C PRO A 153 3.55 -6.37 -4.44
N ILE A 154 2.86 -7.47 -4.27
CA ILE A 154 2.89 -8.27 -3.04
C ILE A 154 3.92 -9.36 -3.26
N ALA A 155 5.19 -9.08 -3.06
CA ALA A 155 6.18 -10.13 -2.98
C ALA A 155 5.93 -10.94 -1.72
N ALA A 156 5.51 -12.16 -1.89
CA ALA A 156 5.13 -13.05 -0.80
C ALA A 156 6.36 -13.60 -0.04
N ALA A 157 7.56 -13.44 -0.55
CA ALA A 157 8.75 -14.04 0.02
C ALA A 157 9.77 -12.97 0.43
N TYR A 158 10.00 -12.86 1.70
CA TYR A 158 11.24 -12.34 2.24
C TYR A 158 12.29 -13.44 2.10
N SER A 159 12.98 -13.49 0.98
CA SER A 159 14.14 -14.34 0.85
C SER A 159 15.41 -13.50 0.98
N SER A 160 16.30 -13.98 1.80
CA SER A 160 17.65 -13.41 1.94
C SER A 160 18.38 -13.50 0.59
N GLY A 161 18.44 -12.40 -0.13
CA GLY A 161 19.18 -12.32 -1.39
C GLY A 161 18.39 -11.89 -2.61
N SER A 162 17.08 -11.83 -2.53
CA SER A 162 16.28 -11.21 -3.57
C SER A 162 16.04 -9.73 -3.23
N SER A 163 16.06 -8.90 -4.23
CA SER A 163 15.79 -7.47 -4.21
C SER A 163 14.35 -7.14 -3.82
N ASP A 164 13.69 -8.02 -3.10
CA ASP A 164 12.26 -8.03 -2.98
C ASP A 164 11.81 -7.10 -1.90
N SER A 165 11.33 -6.02 -2.37
CA SER A 165 10.52 -5.06 -1.67
C SER A 165 9.16 -5.67 -1.29
N SER A 166 9.15 -6.70 -0.45
CA SER A 166 7.91 -7.13 0.16
C SER A 166 7.32 -5.97 0.94
N LEU A 167 6.25 -5.38 0.40
CA LEU A 167 5.56 -4.26 1.01
C LEU A 167 5.23 -4.55 2.48
N TYR A 168 4.57 -5.66 2.72
CA TYR A 168 4.16 -6.06 4.07
C TYR A 168 5.35 -6.44 4.94
N GLY A 169 6.32 -7.18 4.39
CA GLY A 169 7.54 -7.52 5.12
C GLY A 169 8.27 -6.28 5.61
N ASN A 170 8.45 -5.27 4.78
CA ASN A 170 9.14 -4.04 5.14
C ASN A 170 8.39 -3.25 6.23
N VAL A 171 7.06 -3.21 6.19
CA VAL A 171 6.26 -2.58 7.25
C VAL A 171 6.34 -3.36 8.55
N PHE A 172 6.17 -4.68 8.51
CA PHE A 172 6.21 -5.51 9.72
C PHE A 172 7.60 -5.57 10.35
N TYR A 173 8.66 -5.49 9.56
CA TYR A 173 10.04 -5.42 10.06
C TYR A 173 10.48 -4.01 10.45
N THR A 174 9.65 -3.00 10.29
CA THR A 174 9.95 -1.65 10.78
C THR A 174 9.79 -1.61 12.29
N PRO A 175 10.83 -1.18 13.04
CA PRO A 175 10.72 -1.01 14.49
C PRO A 175 9.65 0.01 14.85
N ARG A 176 9.00 -0.21 16.00
CA ARG A 176 7.99 0.74 16.52
C ARG A 176 8.52 2.15 16.76
N SER A 177 9.84 2.30 16.90
CA SER A 177 10.51 3.60 17.04
C SER A 177 10.65 4.38 15.74
N VAL A 178 10.25 3.82 14.62
CA VAL A 178 10.37 4.45 13.29
C VAL A 178 8.99 4.55 12.65
N GLY A 179 8.55 5.77 12.37
CA GLY A 179 7.29 6.05 11.68
C GLY A 179 7.52 6.18 10.18
N ILE A 180 7.04 5.21 9.39
CA ILE A 180 7.21 5.24 7.92
C ILE A 180 6.45 6.41 7.27
N GLY A 181 5.31 6.82 7.82
CA GLY A 181 4.53 7.93 7.30
C GLY A 181 5.18 9.30 7.50
N GLN A 182 6.16 9.37 8.40
CA GLN A 182 6.87 10.63 8.71
C GLN A 182 8.24 10.73 8.02
N LEU A 183 8.73 9.62 7.48
CA LEU A 183 10.01 9.60 6.76
C LEU A 183 9.79 9.98 5.30
N PRO A 184 10.60 10.89 4.75
CA PRO A 184 10.65 11.10 3.30
C PRO A 184 10.96 9.78 2.59
N TYR A 185 10.17 9.42 1.59
CA TYR A 185 10.31 8.12 0.91
C TYR A 185 10.86 8.23 -0.52
N ALA A 186 10.91 9.43 -1.07
CA ALA A 186 11.39 9.67 -2.43
C ALA A 186 12.46 10.77 -2.46
N HIS A 187 13.46 10.55 -3.28
CA HIS A 187 14.49 11.55 -3.53
C HIS A 187 13.89 12.77 -4.24
N PRO A 188 14.05 14.00 -3.71
CA PRO A 188 13.36 15.18 -4.22
C PRO A 188 13.61 15.50 -5.69
N ILE A 189 14.79 15.12 -6.21
CA ILE A 189 15.19 15.43 -7.60
C ILE A 189 14.95 14.23 -8.52
N THR A 190 15.34 13.02 -8.10
CA THR A 190 15.32 11.85 -8.98
C THR A 190 14.06 11.00 -8.85
N GLY A 191 13.28 11.18 -7.79
CA GLY A 191 12.13 10.34 -7.46
C GLY A 191 12.49 8.91 -7.00
N ALA A 192 13.77 8.57 -6.92
CA ALA A 192 14.21 7.25 -6.47
C ALA A 192 13.82 6.99 -5.01
N SER A 193 13.59 5.72 -4.68
CA SER A 193 13.28 5.34 -3.30
C SER A 193 14.43 5.67 -2.36
N ILE A 194 14.10 6.28 -1.24
CA ILE A 194 15.01 6.49 -0.12
C ILE A 194 14.45 5.81 1.12
N TYR A 195 15.31 5.09 1.82
CA TYR A 195 14.92 4.38 3.03
C TYR A 195 16.10 4.24 3.99
N TYR A 196 15.81 4.26 5.29
CA TYR A 196 16.86 4.14 6.32
C TYR A 196 17.52 2.75 6.34
N ARG A 197 16.83 1.72 5.84
CA ARG A 197 17.38 0.37 5.67
C ARG A 197 18.02 0.27 4.30
N SER A 198 19.32 0.26 4.25
CA SER A 198 20.11 0.30 3.01
C SER A 198 20.68 -1.05 2.61
N SER A 199 19.99 -2.14 2.84
CA SER A 199 20.40 -3.43 2.28
C SER A 199 19.68 -3.68 0.95
N ASN A 200 20.43 -4.22 0.01
CA ASN A 200 20.09 -4.59 -1.36
C ASN A 200 18.58 -4.70 -1.66
N GLY A 201 18.05 -3.68 -2.32
CA GLY A 201 16.70 -3.72 -2.85
C GLY A 201 15.56 -3.45 -1.87
N ILE A 202 15.84 -3.19 -0.59
CA ILE A 202 14.79 -2.81 0.35
C ILE A 202 14.36 -1.38 0.05
N GLN A 203 13.12 -1.23 -0.39
CA GLN A 203 12.52 0.05 -0.71
C GLN A 203 11.60 0.53 0.41
N HIS A 204 11.39 1.83 0.45
CA HIS A 204 10.42 2.40 1.37
C HIS A 204 8.99 1.92 1.01
N PRO A 205 8.20 1.39 1.96
CA PRO A 205 6.87 0.84 1.66
C PRO A 205 5.96 1.81 0.92
N LEU A 206 5.92 3.08 1.32
CA LEU A 206 5.08 4.09 0.66
C LEU A 206 5.58 4.40 -0.77
N TRP A 207 6.90 4.35 -1.00
CA TRP A 207 7.44 4.50 -2.35
C TRP A 207 7.01 3.34 -3.24
N THR A 208 7.07 2.12 -2.72
CA THR A 208 6.65 0.92 -3.44
C THR A 208 5.19 1.01 -3.86
N VAL A 209 4.30 1.42 -2.96
CA VAL A 209 2.88 1.62 -3.28
C VAL A 209 2.69 2.70 -4.36
N ALA A 210 3.43 3.80 -4.28
CA ALA A 210 3.26 4.93 -5.18
C ALA A 210 3.83 4.68 -6.60
N ASN A 211 4.85 3.84 -6.73
CA ASN A 211 5.64 3.73 -7.96
C ASN A 211 5.62 2.36 -8.63
N THR A 212 5.19 1.32 -7.93
CA THR A 212 5.16 -0.04 -8.48
C THR A 212 3.77 -0.62 -8.34
N GLN A 213 3.03 -0.68 -9.43
CA GLN A 213 1.70 -1.26 -9.49
C GLN A 213 1.60 -2.20 -10.68
N ASP A 214 1.10 -3.40 -10.43
CA ASP A 214 0.69 -4.31 -11.49
C ASP A 214 -0.73 -3.95 -11.92
N ALA A 215 -0.92 -3.68 -13.20
CA ALA A 215 -2.22 -3.37 -13.77
C ALA A 215 -2.59 -4.41 -14.83
N GLN A 216 -3.81 -4.92 -14.76
CA GLN A 216 -4.38 -5.83 -15.76
C GLN A 216 -5.76 -5.35 -16.18
N ALA A 217 -5.97 -5.28 -17.50
CA ALA A 217 -7.29 -5.02 -18.07
C ALA A 217 -7.75 -6.26 -18.84
N THR A 218 -8.97 -6.72 -18.58
CA THR A 218 -9.56 -7.89 -19.25
C THR A 218 -10.91 -7.51 -19.85
N HIS A 219 -11.06 -7.80 -21.14
CA HIS A 219 -12.31 -7.68 -21.89
C HIS A 219 -12.85 -9.09 -22.18
N ARG A 220 -14.13 -9.33 -21.91
CA ARG A 220 -14.83 -10.60 -22.19
C ARG A 220 -16.24 -10.35 -22.67
#